data_8be5d7259a79ec2fb2a77849787ba515
#
_entry.id   8be5d7259a79ec2fb2a77849787ba515
#
_cell.length_a   1.000
_cell.length_b   1.000
_cell.length_c   1.000
_cell.angle_alpha   90.00
_cell.angle_beta   90.00
_cell.angle_gamma   90.00
#
_symmetry.space_group_name_H-M   'P 1'
#
loop_
_entity.id
_entity.type
_entity.pdbx_description
1 polymer ?
#
loop_
_entity_poly.entity_id
_entity_poly.type
_entity_poly.pdbx_seq_one_letter_code
_entity_poly.pdbx_strand_id
1 'polypeptide(L)'
;MKYNLDKRTFIKLLGITFFSFFLMPFKFAKAVTKKVVNENLTKKQKEIMFNEGTERPFTSDLLNEKREGFYHCANCGAKLFASTAKFDSGTGWPSFTEALPGAFKTKIDYSFGMKRIEYHCANCGVHHGHVFADGPSETG
;
A
#
# COMPACT_ATOMS: atom_id res chain seq x y z
N MET A 1 -67.32 -4.93 18.65
CA MET A 1 -67.11 -5.66 17.38
C MET A 1 -65.78 -6.40 17.41
N LYS A 2 -65.83 -7.76 17.49
CA LYS A 2 -64.61 -8.58 17.48
C LYS A 2 -64.37 -9.02 16.02
N TYR A 3 -63.29 -8.54 15.44
CA TYR A 3 -62.86 -9.01 14.11
C TYR A 3 -62.12 -10.33 14.29
N ASN A 4 -62.71 -11.39 13.76
CA ASN A 4 -62.12 -12.71 13.72
C ASN A 4 -61.31 -12.81 12.41
N LEU A 5 -59.98 -12.64 12.53
CA LEU A 5 -59.05 -12.81 11.39
C LEU A 5 -58.83 -14.31 11.17
N ASP A 6 -59.34 -14.79 10.08
CA ASP A 6 -59.14 -16.20 9.61
C ASP A 6 -57.64 -16.46 9.38
N LYS A 7 -57.16 -17.57 9.93
CA LYS A 7 -55.73 -18.04 9.81
C LYS A 7 -55.24 -18.17 8.38
N ARG A 8 -56.15 -18.30 7.41
CA ARG A 8 -55.79 -18.37 5.97
C ARG A 8 -55.42 -17.02 5.38
N THR A 9 -55.89 -15.90 5.94
CA THR A 9 -55.54 -14.55 5.49
C THR A 9 -54.19 -14.13 5.98
N PHE A 10 -53.76 -14.63 7.17
CA PHE A 10 -52.45 -14.36 7.74
C PHE A 10 -51.27 -14.95 6.94
N ILE A 11 -51.51 -16.11 6.32
CA ILE A 11 -50.45 -16.79 5.51
C ILE A 11 -50.22 -16.09 4.14
N LYS A 12 -51.22 -15.37 3.64
CA LYS A 12 -51.11 -14.65 2.36
C LYS A 12 -50.38 -13.29 2.47
N LEU A 13 -50.29 -12.72 3.67
CA LEU A 13 -49.55 -11.47 3.88
C LEU A 13 -48.05 -11.65 4.16
N LEU A 14 -47.57 -12.88 4.37
CA LEU A 14 -46.17 -13.20 4.66
C LEU A 14 -45.36 -13.60 3.42
N GLY A 15 -45.94 -13.54 2.28
CA GLY A 15 -45.30 -13.95 1.03
C GLY A 15 -45.12 -12.78 0.07
N ILE A 16 -44.18 -11.94 0.22
CA ILE A 16 -43.38 -11.23 -0.81
C ILE A 16 -42.63 -10.07 -0.10
N THR A 17 -41.67 -10.39 0.73
CA THR A 17 -40.48 -9.54 0.85
C THR A 17 -39.43 -10.13 -0.08
N PHE A 18 -39.45 -9.66 -1.31
CA PHE A 18 -38.31 -9.81 -2.21
C PHE A 18 -37.12 -9.12 -1.52
N PHE A 19 -36.33 -9.90 -0.80
CA PHE A 19 -35.02 -9.48 -0.35
C PHE A 19 -34.16 -9.38 -1.61
N SER A 20 -34.23 -8.20 -2.26
CA SER A 20 -33.32 -7.84 -3.33
C SER A 20 -31.92 -7.80 -2.73
N PHE A 21 -31.24 -8.94 -2.79
CA PHE A 21 -29.82 -9.04 -2.49
C PHE A 21 -29.11 -8.21 -3.56
N PHE A 22 -28.89 -6.93 -3.24
CA PHE A 22 -28.09 -6.05 -4.07
C PHE A 22 -26.67 -6.63 -4.04
N LEU A 23 -26.36 -7.45 -5.03
CA LEU A 23 -25.00 -7.90 -5.30
C LEU A 23 -24.16 -6.67 -5.63
N MET A 24 -23.66 -6.00 -4.58
CA MET A 24 -22.58 -5.04 -4.77
C MET A 24 -21.42 -5.77 -5.44
N PRO A 25 -20.96 -5.32 -6.60
CA PRO A 25 -19.78 -5.90 -7.21
C PRO A 25 -18.62 -5.71 -6.24
N PHE A 26 -18.20 -6.77 -5.61
CA PHE A 26 -16.95 -6.81 -4.85
C PHE A 26 -15.85 -6.50 -5.86
N LYS A 27 -15.40 -5.24 -5.92
CA LYS A 27 -14.19 -4.88 -6.66
C LYS A 27 -13.02 -5.53 -5.91
N PHE A 28 -12.66 -6.73 -6.33
CA PHE A 28 -11.38 -7.32 -5.92
C PHE A 28 -10.29 -6.31 -6.26
N ALA A 29 -9.63 -5.78 -5.24
CA ALA A 29 -8.44 -4.99 -5.42
C ALA A 29 -7.47 -5.85 -6.23
N LYS A 30 -7.15 -5.41 -7.45
CA LYS A 30 -6.24 -6.13 -8.33
C LYS A 30 -4.89 -6.22 -7.63
N ALA A 31 -4.45 -7.42 -7.31
CA ALA A 31 -3.15 -7.64 -6.69
C ALA A 31 -2.07 -6.96 -7.55
N VAL A 32 -1.18 -6.21 -6.93
CA VAL A 32 -0.07 -5.55 -7.63
C VAL A 32 0.87 -6.62 -8.13
N THR A 33 0.94 -6.79 -9.45
CA THR A 33 1.85 -7.76 -10.07
C THR A 33 3.26 -7.19 -10.04
N LYS A 34 4.15 -7.81 -9.26
CA LYS A 34 5.57 -7.45 -9.20
C LYS A 34 6.30 -8.10 -10.38
N LYS A 35 6.98 -7.27 -11.19
CA LYS A 35 7.71 -7.73 -12.36
C LYS A 35 9.22 -7.60 -12.13
N VAL A 36 9.96 -8.71 -12.27
CA VAL A 36 11.44 -8.69 -12.30
C VAL A 36 11.88 -8.04 -13.61
N VAL A 37 12.73 -7.02 -13.51
CA VAL A 37 13.31 -6.28 -14.64
C VAL A 37 14.85 -6.35 -14.56
N ASN A 38 15.41 -6.23 -13.33
CA ASN A 38 16.83 -6.36 -13.10
C ASN A 38 17.15 -7.73 -12.46
N GLU A 39 17.79 -8.60 -13.21
CA GLU A 39 18.19 -9.92 -12.74
C GLU A 39 19.41 -9.89 -11.81
N ASN A 40 20.19 -8.81 -11.84
CA ASN A 40 21.42 -8.64 -11.05
C ASN A 40 21.16 -8.16 -9.60
N LEU A 41 19.89 -8.07 -9.17
CA LEU A 41 19.57 -7.77 -7.79
C LEU A 41 20.15 -8.83 -6.85
N THR A 42 20.76 -8.36 -5.76
CA THR A 42 21.24 -9.25 -4.69
C THR A 42 20.07 -10.01 -4.05
N LYS A 43 20.37 -11.13 -3.37
CA LYS A 43 19.37 -11.89 -2.62
C LYS A 43 18.62 -11.01 -1.60
N LYS A 44 19.35 -10.11 -0.90
CA LYS A 44 18.78 -9.17 0.07
C LYS A 44 17.83 -8.18 -0.59
N GLN A 45 18.21 -7.60 -1.73
CA GLN A 45 17.33 -6.70 -2.48
C GLN A 45 16.07 -7.41 -2.97
N LYS A 46 16.19 -8.63 -3.48
CA LYS A 46 15.06 -9.44 -3.91
C LYS A 46 14.10 -9.73 -2.74
N GLU A 47 14.63 -10.07 -1.56
CA GLU A 47 13.82 -10.31 -0.37
C GLU A 47 13.04 -9.06 0.04
N ILE A 48 13.67 -7.89 0.09
CA ILE A 48 13.02 -6.64 0.43
C ILE A 48 11.98 -6.26 -0.61
N MET A 49 12.35 -6.25 -1.89
CA MET A 49 11.52 -5.68 -2.95
C MET A 49 10.35 -6.58 -3.37
N PHE A 50 10.52 -7.90 -3.37
CA PHE A 50 9.51 -8.84 -3.85
C PHE A 50 8.73 -9.51 -2.72
N ASN A 51 9.35 -9.74 -1.57
CA ASN A 51 8.74 -10.39 -0.41
C ASN A 51 8.35 -9.40 0.71
N GLU A 52 8.43 -8.08 0.42
CA GLU A 52 8.03 -7.02 1.38
C GLU A 52 8.86 -7.07 2.68
N GLY A 53 10.10 -7.53 2.56
CA GLY A 53 11.05 -7.55 3.67
C GLY A 53 11.48 -6.15 4.09
N THR A 54 12.06 -6.04 5.29
CA THR A 54 12.61 -4.79 5.81
C THR A 54 14.13 -4.89 5.90
N GLU A 55 14.82 -3.87 5.42
CA GLU A 55 16.25 -3.75 5.63
C GLU A 55 16.54 -3.49 7.12
N ARG A 56 17.64 -4.04 7.64
CA ARG A 56 18.05 -3.78 9.01
C ARG A 56 18.38 -2.28 9.19
N PRO A 57 17.95 -1.63 10.27
CA PRO A 57 18.25 -0.21 10.50
C PRO A 57 19.76 0.06 10.54
N PHE A 58 20.15 1.22 10.08
CA PHE A 58 21.54 1.72 10.03
C PHE A 58 22.49 0.90 9.14
N THR A 59 21.96 0.12 8.18
CA THR A 59 22.77 -0.70 7.27
C THR A 59 22.72 -0.27 5.81
N SER A 60 21.88 0.70 5.46
CA SER A 60 21.76 1.19 4.09
C SER A 60 22.87 2.18 3.75
N ASP A 61 23.60 1.93 2.65
CA ASP A 61 24.58 2.88 2.12
C ASP A 61 23.93 4.22 1.74
N LEU A 62 22.63 4.22 1.48
CA LEU A 62 21.88 5.42 1.12
C LEU A 62 21.66 6.38 2.30
N LEU A 63 21.90 5.98 3.55
CA LEU A 63 21.80 6.88 4.71
C LEU A 63 22.72 8.09 4.55
N ASN A 64 23.97 7.86 4.15
CA ASN A 64 25.00 8.88 4.00
C ASN A 64 25.07 9.48 2.60
N GLU A 65 24.20 9.09 1.68
CA GLU A 65 24.16 9.65 0.33
C GLU A 65 23.62 11.08 0.37
N LYS A 66 24.45 12.06 -0.06
CA LYS A 66 24.12 13.50 -0.04
C LYS A 66 24.31 14.17 -1.40
N ARG A 67 24.70 13.43 -2.43
CA ARG A 67 24.87 13.98 -3.78
C ARG A 67 23.53 14.44 -4.32
N GLU A 68 23.55 15.52 -5.09
CA GLU A 68 22.37 15.97 -5.82
C GLU A 68 21.98 14.99 -6.92
N GLY A 69 20.66 14.81 -7.12
CA GLY A 69 20.15 13.92 -8.14
C GLY A 69 18.83 13.25 -7.77
N PHE A 70 18.66 12.03 -8.26
CA PHE A 70 17.43 11.26 -8.05
C PHE A 70 17.74 9.86 -7.52
N TYR A 71 16.88 9.39 -6.64
CA TYR A 71 16.85 7.99 -6.22
C TYR A 71 16.00 7.19 -7.19
N HIS A 72 16.53 6.07 -7.64
CA HIS A 72 15.88 5.23 -8.64
C HIS A 72 15.49 3.88 -8.06
N CYS A 73 14.43 3.28 -8.62
CA CYS A 73 14.08 1.90 -8.34
C CYS A 73 15.19 0.96 -8.80
N ALA A 74 15.80 0.21 -7.89
CA ALA A 74 16.88 -0.73 -8.21
C ALA A 74 16.44 -1.84 -9.18
N ASN A 75 15.15 -2.15 -9.25
CA ASN A 75 14.62 -3.16 -10.15
C ASN A 75 14.37 -2.63 -11.57
N CYS A 76 13.77 -1.45 -11.75
CA CYS A 76 13.33 -0.99 -13.07
C CYS A 76 13.91 0.37 -13.51
N GLY A 77 14.74 1.02 -12.67
CA GLY A 77 15.37 2.30 -12.99
C GLY A 77 14.44 3.52 -12.93
N ALA A 78 13.15 3.36 -12.61
CA ALA A 78 12.23 4.50 -12.53
C ALA A 78 12.70 5.48 -11.44
N LYS A 79 12.60 6.80 -11.71
CA LYS A 79 12.88 7.84 -10.72
C LYS A 79 11.80 7.82 -9.64
N LEU A 80 12.22 7.87 -8.39
CA LEU A 80 11.32 7.73 -7.23
C LEU A 80 11.31 8.99 -6.35
N PHE A 81 12.49 9.48 -6.00
CA PHE A 81 12.64 10.64 -5.12
C PHE A 81 13.72 11.59 -5.65
N ALA A 82 13.56 12.88 -5.40
CA ALA A 82 14.63 13.85 -5.54
C ALA A 82 15.52 13.85 -4.29
N SER A 83 16.81 14.13 -4.44
CA SER A 83 17.74 14.26 -3.30
C SER A 83 17.35 15.37 -2.33
N THR A 84 16.69 16.42 -2.82
CA THR A 84 16.18 17.54 -2.03
C THR A 84 15.07 17.17 -1.05
N ALA A 85 14.35 16.09 -1.32
CA ALA A 85 13.31 15.57 -0.43
C ALA A 85 13.86 14.69 0.70
N LYS A 86 15.14 14.33 0.67
CA LYS A 86 15.74 13.46 1.69
C LYS A 86 15.97 14.19 2.99
N PHE A 87 15.63 13.55 4.09
CA PHE A 87 15.91 14.04 5.43
C PHE A 87 16.41 12.92 6.34
N ASP A 88 17.01 13.29 7.47
CA ASP A 88 17.41 12.35 8.51
C ASP A 88 16.29 12.23 9.55
N SER A 89 15.61 11.10 9.55
CA SER A 89 14.56 10.80 10.52
C SER A 89 15.08 10.22 11.84
N GLY A 90 16.38 9.90 11.93
CA GLY A 90 16.96 9.22 13.08
C GLY A 90 16.56 7.75 13.23
N THR A 91 15.69 7.23 12.35
CA THR A 91 15.14 5.87 12.45
C THR A 91 16.08 4.78 11.92
N GLY A 92 17.12 5.16 11.17
CA GLY A 92 18.09 4.24 10.58
C GLY A 92 17.74 3.75 9.18
N TRP A 93 16.74 4.35 8.55
CA TRP A 93 16.38 4.11 7.14
C TRP A 93 16.40 5.41 6.33
N PRO A 94 16.75 5.37 5.03
CA PRO A 94 16.63 6.52 4.16
C PRO A 94 15.19 7.03 4.14
N SER A 95 14.98 8.30 4.50
CA SER A 95 13.67 8.92 4.65
C SER A 95 13.51 10.11 3.72
N PHE A 96 12.29 10.32 3.21
CA PHE A 96 11.96 11.36 2.25
C PHE A 96 10.64 12.01 2.60
N THR A 97 10.57 13.34 2.49
CA THR A 97 9.37 14.12 2.78
C THR A 97 8.30 13.98 1.69
N GLU A 98 8.73 13.77 0.45
CA GLU A 98 7.83 13.63 -0.69
C GLU A 98 8.43 12.72 -1.77
N ALA A 99 7.57 12.11 -2.57
CA ALA A 99 7.94 11.34 -3.74
C ALA A 99 7.73 12.13 -5.03
N LEU A 100 8.41 11.75 -6.11
CA LEU A 100 8.11 12.31 -7.42
C LEU A 100 6.68 11.96 -7.85
N PRO A 101 5.97 12.87 -8.54
CA PRO A 101 4.60 12.63 -9.02
C PRO A 101 4.49 11.32 -9.80
N GLY A 102 3.56 10.45 -9.40
CA GLY A 102 3.31 9.18 -10.08
C GLY A 102 4.38 8.09 -9.87
N ALA A 103 5.39 8.32 -9.02
CA ALA A 103 6.45 7.33 -8.74
C ALA A 103 5.95 6.07 -8.04
N PHE A 104 4.92 6.22 -7.21
CA PHE A 104 4.41 5.14 -6.38
C PHE A 104 2.90 4.95 -6.50
N LYS A 105 2.47 3.74 -6.17
CA LYS A 105 1.11 3.38 -5.79
C LYS A 105 1.13 2.91 -4.35
N THR A 106 0.00 3.00 -3.66
CA THR A 106 -0.12 2.61 -2.26
C THR A 106 -1.10 1.46 -2.08
N LYS A 107 -0.91 0.70 -1.03
CA LYS A 107 -1.87 -0.28 -0.52
C LYS A 107 -1.87 -0.24 1.01
N ILE A 108 -2.95 -0.74 1.61
CA ILE A 108 -3.01 -0.91 3.07
C ILE A 108 -2.29 -2.21 3.42
N ASP A 109 -1.40 -2.13 4.39
CA ASP A 109 -0.69 -3.26 4.99
C ASP A 109 -1.13 -3.44 6.44
N TYR A 110 -1.55 -4.65 6.79
CA TYR A 110 -1.97 -5.04 8.13
C TYR A 110 -0.96 -5.96 8.84
N SER A 111 0.23 -6.11 8.28
CA SER A 111 1.29 -6.93 8.89
C SER A 111 1.61 -6.43 10.29
N PHE A 112 2.05 -7.35 11.15
CA PHE A 112 2.41 -7.06 12.55
C PHE A 112 1.29 -6.45 13.40
N GLY A 113 0.01 -6.63 13.03
CA GLY A 113 -1.14 -6.14 13.79
C GLY A 113 -1.34 -4.61 13.75
N MET A 114 -0.64 -3.90 12.87
CA MET A 114 -0.74 -2.45 12.68
C MET A 114 -1.27 -2.12 11.28
N LYS A 115 -2.12 -1.11 11.18
CA LYS A 115 -2.52 -0.57 9.88
C LYS A 115 -1.47 0.42 9.40
N ARG A 116 -0.79 0.09 8.31
CA ARG A 116 0.20 0.95 7.67
C ARG A 116 -0.17 1.20 6.21
N ILE A 117 0.38 2.25 5.62
CA ILE A 117 0.27 2.51 4.18
C ILE A 117 1.61 2.13 3.56
N GLU A 118 1.63 1.01 2.84
CA GLU A 118 2.78 0.61 2.04
C GLU A 118 2.80 1.37 0.71
N TYR A 119 3.98 1.77 0.24
CA TYR A 119 4.17 2.27 -1.11
C TYR A 119 5.08 1.33 -1.92
N HIS A 120 4.72 1.18 -3.20
CA HIS A 120 5.42 0.33 -4.15
C HIS A 120 5.58 1.04 -5.49
N CYS A 121 6.65 0.71 -6.21
CA CYS A 121 6.96 1.33 -7.49
C CYS A 121 5.78 1.25 -8.46
N ALA A 122 5.33 2.39 -8.99
CA ALA A 122 4.20 2.45 -9.92
C ALA A 122 4.48 1.71 -11.23
N ASN A 123 5.76 1.59 -11.63
CA ASN A 123 6.17 0.95 -12.88
C ASN A 123 6.27 -0.58 -12.78
N CYS A 124 6.92 -1.11 -11.75
CA CYS A 124 7.19 -2.55 -11.64
C CYS A 124 6.59 -3.23 -10.41
N GLY A 125 5.89 -2.49 -9.55
CA GLY A 125 5.13 -3.01 -8.42
C GLY A 125 5.96 -3.48 -7.22
N VAL A 126 7.29 -3.32 -7.21
CA VAL A 126 8.11 -3.78 -6.08
C VAL A 126 7.95 -2.87 -4.87
N HIS A 127 8.02 -3.48 -3.68
CA HIS A 127 7.97 -2.79 -2.39
C HIS A 127 9.14 -1.83 -2.21
N HIS A 128 8.88 -0.67 -1.59
CA HIS A 128 9.91 0.31 -1.23
C HIS A 128 9.85 0.77 0.22
N GLY A 129 8.69 0.71 0.88
CA GLY A 129 8.56 1.12 2.26
C GLY A 129 7.13 1.47 2.65
N HIS A 130 7.01 2.24 3.72
CA HIS A 130 5.74 2.68 4.29
C HIS A 130 5.71 4.19 4.51
N VAL A 131 4.52 4.76 4.45
CA VAL A 131 4.27 6.16 4.79
C VAL A 131 4.04 6.26 6.29
N PHE A 132 4.72 7.21 6.92
CA PHE A 132 4.55 7.56 8.33
C PHE A 132 4.15 9.03 8.44
N ALA A 133 3.38 9.36 9.46
CA ALA A 133 2.89 10.73 9.71
C ALA A 133 3.71 11.42 10.82
N ASP A 134 5.03 11.21 10.82
CA ASP A 134 5.98 11.70 11.82
C ASP A 134 7.19 12.41 11.17
N GLY A 135 7.03 12.81 9.93
CA GLY A 135 8.02 13.56 9.17
C GLY A 135 8.10 15.05 9.61
N PRO A 136 8.93 15.86 8.92
CA PRO A 136 8.98 17.29 9.13
C PRO A 136 7.61 17.95 8.96
N SER A 137 7.35 18.98 9.77
CA SER A 137 6.03 19.55 10.07
C SER A 137 5.14 19.97 8.89
N GLU A 138 5.72 20.18 7.70
CA GLU A 138 4.95 20.66 6.55
C GLU A 138 4.43 19.54 5.64
N THR A 139 4.97 18.34 5.73
CA THR A 139 4.66 17.21 4.83
C THR A 139 4.20 15.95 5.56
N GLY A 140 4.38 15.83 6.85
CA GLY A 140 3.96 14.72 7.70
C GLY A 140 4.94 13.57 7.74
#